data_6ecd073834c7e0aea0e464f70573dc98
#
_entry.id   6ecd073834c7e0aea0e464f70573dc98
#
_cell.length_a   1.000
_cell.length_b   1.000
_cell.length_c   1.000
_cell.angle_alpha   90.00
_cell.angle_beta   90.00
_cell.angle_gamma   90.00
#
_symmetry.space_group_name_H-M   'P 1'
#
loop_
_entity.id
_entity.type
_entity.pdbx_description
1 polymer ?
#
loop_
_entity_poly.entity_id
_entity_poly.type
_entity_poly.pdbx_seq_one_letter_code
_entity_poly.pdbx_strand_id
1 'polypeptide(L)'
;MAFRNWRIGMHIQQDSIAIVALLHERSHWALRRWWRIPLPPGLVRQGMVVDVSALGAQLSAWRRELPVQHQVSIAFPAVRTLQKRLPYPQFALRDREQATWIASAMTQQLTMPAASLSIDYAPTSRDDGWQVTAAQRLDINVLRALAGRLRLRVAAIVPDASALGAFVPLLNPQSQGLAWRDENHWLWATQEAWGCVTCDEVKSLSQLAEQLQVPLRLCADAGDEASNLDVWQVIHRRQPPLPVDGDRYAIALGLALGSEHHDACR
;
A
#
# COMPACT_ATOMS: atom_id res chain seq x y z
N MET A 1 -28.24 -8.64 12.59
CA MET A 1 -27.80 -8.35 11.20
C MET A 1 -26.36 -7.94 11.28
N ALA A 2 -25.42 -8.74 10.74
CA ALA A 2 -24.02 -8.35 10.68
C ALA A 2 -23.90 -7.12 9.75
N PHE A 3 -23.48 -5.99 10.29
CA PHE A 3 -23.28 -4.77 9.53
C PHE A 3 -22.13 -5.03 8.54
N ARG A 4 -22.45 -5.01 7.25
CA ARG A 4 -21.49 -5.24 6.17
C ARG A 4 -20.57 -4.03 6.05
N ASN A 5 -19.41 -4.09 6.67
CA ASN A 5 -18.39 -3.03 6.61
C ASN A 5 -17.62 -3.15 5.29
N TRP A 6 -17.67 -2.10 4.44
CA TRP A 6 -16.87 -2.08 3.21
C TRP A 6 -15.41 -1.81 3.54
N ARG A 7 -14.54 -2.66 3.02
CA ARG A 7 -13.10 -2.42 3.02
C ARG A 7 -12.71 -1.80 1.69
N ILE A 8 -12.10 -0.65 1.74
CA ILE A 8 -11.80 0.17 0.56
C ILE A 8 -10.30 0.42 0.52
N GLY A 9 -9.69 0.08 -0.60
CA GLY A 9 -8.33 0.51 -0.92
C GLY A 9 -8.36 1.64 -1.92
N MET A 10 -7.57 2.67 -1.67
CA MET A 10 -7.43 3.86 -2.51
C MET A 10 -5.97 4.06 -2.89
N HIS A 11 -5.69 4.06 -4.19
CA HIS A 11 -4.38 4.35 -4.74
C HIS A 11 -4.43 5.60 -5.61
N ILE A 12 -3.76 6.66 -5.15
CA ILE A 12 -3.67 7.95 -5.85
C ILE A 12 -2.48 7.89 -6.79
N GLN A 13 -2.76 7.84 -8.08
CA GLN A 13 -1.77 7.84 -9.16
C GLN A 13 -1.62 9.24 -9.74
N GLN A 14 -0.72 9.41 -10.72
CA GLN A 14 -0.42 10.71 -11.32
C GLN A 14 -1.62 11.27 -12.11
N ASP A 15 -2.32 10.41 -12.84
CA ASP A 15 -3.40 10.75 -13.79
C ASP A 15 -4.80 10.38 -13.31
N SER A 16 -4.87 9.52 -12.29
CA SER A 16 -6.14 8.95 -11.83
C SER A 16 -6.06 8.45 -10.39
N ILE A 17 -7.20 8.16 -9.80
CA ILE A 17 -7.30 7.40 -8.55
C ILE A 17 -7.97 6.08 -8.85
N ALA A 18 -7.27 4.98 -8.53
CA ALA A 18 -7.85 3.65 -8.52
C ALA A 18 -8.41 3.32 -7.13
N ILE A 19 -9.67 2.89 -7.07
CA ILE A 19 -10.33 2.55 -5.81
C ILE A 19 -11.05 1.22 -5.98
N VAL A 20 -10.90 0.35 -4.96
CA VAL A 20 -11.59 -0.95 -4.89
C VAL A 20 -12.31 -1.04 -3.55
N ALA A 21 -13.57 -1.45 -3.59
CA ALA A 21 -14.36 -1.75 -2.41
C ALA A 21 -14.70 -3.25 -2.35
N LEU A 22 -14.31 -3.88 -1.26
CA LEU A 22 -14.54 -5.28 -0.97
C LEU A 22 -15.48 -5.45 0.24
N LEU A 23 -16.11 -6.61 0.28
CA LEU A 23 -16.82 -7.10 1.44
C LEU A 23 -16.31 -8.50 1.78
N HIS A 24 -16.01 -8.72 3.05
CA HIS A 24 -15.72 -10.06 3.54
C HIS A 24 -17.02 -10.79 3.83
N GLU A 25 -17.31 -11.84 3.07
CA GLU A 25 -18.50 -12.68 3.21
C GLU A 25 -18.09 -14.07 3.73
N ARG A 26 -18.28 -14.32 5.02
CA ARG A 26 -17.86 -15.56 5.71
C ARG A 26 -16.33 -15.77 5.58
N SER A 27 -15.89 -16.59 4.61
CA SER A 27 -14.48 -16.91 4.35
C SER A 27 -13.98 -16.35 3.02
N HIS A 28 -14.77 -15.53 2.33
CA HIS A 28 -14.47 -15.13 0.95
C HIS A 28 -14.56 -13.62 0.77
N TRP A 29 -13.75 -13.11 -0.17
CA TRP A 29 -13.82 -11.73 -0.61
C TRP A 29 -14.81 -11.58 -1.78
N ALA A 30 -15.73 -10.62 -1.64
CA ALA A 30 -16.65 -10.23 -2.69
C ALA A 30 -16.33 -8.81 -3.14
N LEU A 31 -16.18 -8.62 -4.46
CA LEU A 31 -16.08 -7.29 -5.04
C LEU A 31 -17.43 -6.59 -4.91
N ARG A 32 -17.43 -5.37 -4.41
CA ARG A 32 -18.63 -4.53 -4.33
C ARG A 32 -18.65 -3.51 -5.42
N ARG A 33 -17.52 -2.83 -5.60
CA ARG A 33 -17.38 -1.78 -6.60
C ARG A 33 -15.92 -1.46 -6.83
N TRP A 34 -15.64 -0.89 -7.98
CA TRP A 34 -14.38 -0.26 -8.31
C TRP A 34 -14.65 1.09 -8.98
N TRP A 35 -13.72 2.03 -8.86
CA TRP A 35 -13.78 3.34 -9.49
C TRP A 35 -12.41 3.69 -10.04
N ARG A 36 -12.43 4.34 -11.20
CA ARG A 36 -11.31 5.09 -11.72
C ARG A 36 -11.73 6.54 -11.85
N ILE A 37 -11.10 7.41 -11.10
CA ILE A 37 -11.40 8.83 -11.08
C ILE A 37 -10.25 9.56 -11.76
N PRO A 38 -10.42 10.10 -12.99
CA PRO A 38 -9.38 10.83 -13.67
C PRO A 38 -9.04 12.11 -12.90
N LEU A 39 -7.77 12.48 -12.90
CA LEU A 39 -7.26 13.66 -12.22
C LEU A 39 -6.78 14.71 -13.23
N PRO A 40 -7.10 15.99 -13.01
CA PRO A 40 -6.49 17.08 -13.75
C PRO A 40 -4.96 17.07 -13.59
N PRO A 41 -4.21 17.45 -14.65
CA PRO A 41 -2.76 17.59 -14.55
C PRO A 41 -2.33 18.54 -13.43
N GLY A 42 -1.29 18.16 -12.68
CA GLY A 42 -0.71 18.98 -11.61
C GLY A 42 -1.39 18.86 -10.25
N LEU A 43 -2.50 18.12 -10.12
CA LEU A 43 -3.17 17.90 -8.84
C LEU A 43 -2.42 16.91 -7.96
N VAL A 44 -1.72 15.99 -8.58
CA VAL A 44 -0.79 15.06 -7.94
C VAL A 44 0.60 15.24 -8.55
N ARG A 45 1.62 15.29 -7.72
CA ARG A 45 3.01 15.40 -8.15
C ARG A 45 3.88 14.44 -7.35
N GLN A 46 4.62 13.57 -8.05
CA GLN A 46 5.44 12.52 -7.40
C GLN A 46 4.66 11.72 -6.34
N GLY A 47 3.44 11.31 -6.69
CA GLY A 47 2.56 10.53 -5.81
C GLY A 47 1.90 11.33 -4.68
N MET A 48 2.19 12.64 -4.53
CA MET A 48 1.63 13.47 -3.47
C MET A 48 0.60 14.45 -3.97
N VAL A 49 -0.45 14.63 -3.20
CA VAL A 49 -1.53 15.59 -3.44
C VAL A 49 -1.00 17.00 -3.22
N VAL A 50 -1.09 17.85 -4.25
CA VAL A 50 -0.65 19.25 -4.20
C VAL A 50 -1.74 20.15 -3.64
N ASP A 51 -3.00 19.91 -4.03
CA ASP A 51 -4.15 20.68 -3.55
C ASP A 51 -5.23 19.75 -2.98
N VAL A 52 -5.27 19.69 -1.65
CA VAL A 52 -6.25 18.88 -0.89
C VAL A 52 -7.68 19.39 -1.12
N SER A 53 -7.86 20.69 -1.31
CA SER A 53 -9.17 21.29 -1.53
C SER A 53 -9.75 20.89 -2.89
N ALA A 54 -8.96 21.04 -3.95
CA ALA A 54 -9.36 20.67 -5.30
C ALA A 54 -9.61 19.16 -5.39
N LEU A 55 -8.72 18.33 -4.84
CA LEU A 55 -8.91 16.88 -4.84
C LEU A 55 -10.15 16.47 -4.01
N GLY A 56 -10.36 17.10 -2.86
CA GLY A 56 -11.55 16.84 -2.04
C GLY A 56 -12.85 17.20 -2.77
N ALA A 57 -12.88 18.28 -3.55
CA ALA A 57 -14.01 18.63 -4.39
C ALA A 57 -14.27 17.57 -5.48
N GLN A 58 -13.21 17.14 -6.18
CA GLN A 58 -13.24 16.08 -7.19
C GLN A 58 -13.82 14.77 -6.65
N LEU A 59 -13.44 14.39 -5.44
CA LEU A 59 -13.86 13.15 -4.79
C LEU A 59 -15.23 13.24 -4.10
N SER A 60 -15.86 14.39 -4.04
CA SER A 60 -17.10 14.60 -3.29
C SER A 60 -18.28 13.76 -3.83
N ALA A 61 -18.36 13.55 -5.13
CA ALA A 61 -19.37 12.69 -5.76
C ALA A 61 -19.17 11.23 -5.37
N TRP A 62 -17.94 10.72 -5.51
CA TRP A 62 -17.56 9.39 -5.08
C TRP A 62 -17.84 9.14 -3.59
N ARG A 63 -17.53 10.13 -2.72
CA ARG A 63 -17.77 9.99 -1.29
C ARG A 63 -19.24 9.73 -0.95
N ARG A 64 -20.18 10.30 -1.70
CA ARG A 64 -21.64 10.09 -1.50
C ARG A 64 -22.12 8.68 -1.85
N GLU A 65 -21.34 7.95 -2.66
CA GLU A 65 -21.66 6.56 -3.01
C GLU A 65 -21.25 5.57 -1.91
N LEU A 66 -20.42 5.98 -0.95
CA LEU A 66 -19.94 5.11 0.11
C LEU A 66 -21.00 4.94 1.22
N PRO A 67 -21.15 3.72 1.75
CA PRO A 67 -22.01 3.49 2.90
C PRO A 67 -21.44 4.19 4.15
N VAL A 68 -22.27 4.36 5.17
CA VAL A 68 -21.86 4.91 6.46
C VAL A 68 -20.76 4.04 7.11
N GLN A 69 -20.91 2.72 6.98
CA GLN A 69 -19.93 1.76 7.48
C GLN A 69 -18.95 1.37 6.37
N HIS A 70 -17.77 1.99 6.41
CA HIS A 70 -16.66 1.71 5.51
C HIS A 70 -15.34 1.94 6.26
N GLN A 71 -14.30 1.30 5.81
CA GLN A 71 -12.92 1.52 6.23
C GLN A 71 -12.08 1.73 4.99
N VAL A 72 -11.27 2.78 4.97
CA VAL A 72 -10.42 3.13 3.83
C VAL A 72 -8.95 2.98 4.21
N SER A 73 -8.22 2.17 3.45
CA SER A 73 -6.77 2.15 3.45
C SER A 73 -6.27 2.97 2.26
N ILE A 74 -5.36 3.89 2.50
CA ILE A 74 -4.85 4.83 1.49
C ILE A 74 -3.40 4.47 1.19
N ALA A 75 -3.04 4.37 -0.10
CA ALA A 75 -1.68 4.19 -0.52
C ALA A 75 -0.84 5.44 -0.19
N PHE A 76 0.35 5.22 0.34
CA PHE A 76 1.39 6.22 0.48
C PHE A 76 2.57 5.86 -0.45
N PRO A 77 3.16 6.80 -1.21
CA PRO A 77 4.21 6.45 -2.15
C PRO A 77 5.43 5.84 -1.46
N ALA A 78 5.81 4.61 -1.83
CA ALA A 78 6.97 3.91 -1.26
C ALA A 78 8.28 4.66 -1.50
N VAL A 79 8.39 5.38 -2.63
CA VAL A 79 9.54 6.24 -2.93
C VAL A 79 9.77 7.35 -1.90
N ARG A 80 8.78 7.68 -1.10
CA ARG A 80 8.85 8.69 -0.03
C ARG A 80 8.96 8.08 1.37
N THR A 81 9.21 6.79 1.45
CA THR A 81 9.43 6.08 2.71
C THR A 81 10.91 5.73 2.87
N LEU A 82 11.33 5.67 4.11
CA LEU A 82 12.64 5.20 4.51
C LEU A 82 12.45 3.93 5.32
N GLN A 83 13.14 2.88 4.93
CA GLN A 83 13.13 1.60 5.64
C GLN A 83 14.48 1.36 6.29
N LYS A 84 14.46 0.90 7.52
CA LYS A 84 15.66 0.52 8.27
C LYS A 84 15.40 -0.72 9.10
N ARG A 85 16.39 -1.58 9.16
CA ARG A 85 16.42 -2.68 10.13
C ARG A 85 17.20 -2.22 11.35
N LEU A 86 16.58 -2.27 12.52
CA LEU A 86 17.21 -1.94 13.80
C LEU A 86 17.31 -3.22 14.63
N PRO A 87 18.50 -3.60 15.11
CA PRO A 87 18.65 -4.74 16.01
C PRO A 87 17.97 -4.43 17.35
N TYR A 88 17.57 -5.47 18.07
CA TYR A 88 17.12 -5.28 19.46
C TYR A 88 18.25 -4.75 20.33
N PRO A 89 17.99 -3.81 21.23
CA PRO A 89 18.97 -3.39 22.21
C PRO A 89 19.32 -4.56 23.17
N GLN A 90 20.50 -4.50 23.75
CA GLN A 90 20.98 -5.54 24.69
C GLN A 90 20.22 -5.57 26.05
N PHE A 91 19.25 -4.68 26.23
CA PHE A 91 18.43 -4.55 27.43
C PHE A 91 16.94 -4.61 27.09
N ALA A 92 16.16 -5.16 27.98
CA ALA A 92 14.71 -5.26 27.78
C ALA A 92 14.05 -3.87 27.84
N LEU A 93 13.22 -3.60 26.83
CA LEU A 93 12.43 -2.38 26.75
C LEU A 93 10.95 -2.70 26.99
N ARG A 94 10.25 -1.83 27.71
CA ARG A 94 8.79 -1.84 27.77
C ARG A 94 8.23 -1.26 26.48
N ASP A 95 6.99 -1.58 26.12
CA ASP A 95 6.36 -1.14 24.84
C ASP A 95 6.48 0.37 24.58
N ARG A 96 6.28 1.20 25.63
CA ARG A 96 6.42 2.67 25.51
C ARG A 96 7.87 3.13 25.27
N GLU A 97 8.82 2.39 25.82
CA GLU A 97 10.26 2.67 25.69
C GLU A 97 10.76 2.26 24.31
N GLN A 98 10.19 1.19 23.73
CA GLN A 98 10.51 0.75 22.37
C GLN A 98 10.26 1.85 21.35
N ALA A 99 9.06 2.45 21.34
CA ALA A 99 8.74 3.52 20.40
C ALA A 99 9.69 4.72 20.52
N THR A 100 10.05 5.10 21.75
CA THR A 100 11.00 6.20 22.00
C THR A 100 12.41 5.84 21.55
N TRP A 101 12.85 4.63 21.82
CA TRP A 101 14.18 4.15 21.42
C TRP A 101 14.30 4.10 19.89
N ILE A 102 13.32 3.51 19.20
CA ILE A 102 13.26 3.45 17.74
C ILE A 102 13.27 4.84 17.13
N ALA A 103 12.46 5.76 17.66
CA ALA A 103 12.43 7.14 17.18
C ALA A 103 13.77 7.83 17.35
N SER A 104 14.47 7.63 18.47
CA SER A 104 15.81 8.15 18.71
C SER A 104 16.84 7.57 17.76
N ALA A 105 16.82 6.25 17.54
CA ALA A 105 17.72 5.58 16.62
C ALA A 105 17.52 6.06 15.17
N MET A 106 16.27 6.23 14.75
CA MET A 106 15.95 6.77 13.42
C MET A 106 16.41 8.22 13.27
N THR A 107 16.21 9.05 14.29
CA THR A 107 16.67 10.44 14.30
C THR A 107 18.20 10.54 14.10
N GLN A 108 18.96 9.71 14.80
CA GLN A 108 20.40 9.69 14.69
C GLN A 108 20.87 9.27 13.29
N GLN A 109 20.22 8.28 12.69
CA GLN A 109 20.58 7.78 11.36
C GLN A 109 20.14 8.71 10.22
N LEU A 110 19.05 9.43 10.36
CA LEU A 110 18.47 10.25 9.30
C LEU A 110 18.83 11.74 9.42
N THR A 111 19.48 12.16 10.50
CA THR A 111 19.77 13.58 10.79
C THR A 111 18.50 14.47 10.74
N MET A 112 17.36 13.89 11.05
CA MET A 112 16.05 14.56 11.04
C MET A 112 15.41 14.51 12.43
N PRO A 113 14.71 15.57 12.87
CA PRO A 113 14.01 15.55 14.15
C PRO A 113 12.94 14.45 14.18
N ALA A 114 12.85 13.66 15.26
CA ALA A 114 11.80 12.63 15.41
C ALA A 114 10.40 13.22 15.27
N ALA A 115 10.18 14.46 15.69
CA ALA A 115 8.91 15.16 15.55
C ALA A 115 8.47 15.39 14.10
N SER A 116 9.40 15.38 13.13
CA SER A 116 9.10 15.52 11.70
C SER A 116 8.77 14.20 11.01
N LEU A 117 8.98 13.07 11.69
CA LEU A 117 8.76 11.73 11.17
C LEU A 117 7.46 11.12 11.68
N SER A 118 6.80 10.37 10.84
CA SER A 118 5.82 9.35 11.19
C SER A 118 6.53 8.01 11.07
N ILE A 119 6.59 7.24 12.16
CA ILE A 119 7.36 6.00 12.24
C ILE A 119 6.39 4.88 12.56
N ASP A 120 6.54 3.78 11.84
CA ASP A 120 5.89 2.50 12.10
C ASP A 120 6.95 1.40 12.15
N TYR A 121 6.73 0.34 12.94
CA TYR A 121 7.70 -0.73 13.08
C TYR A 121 7.03 -2.06 13.40
N ALA A 122 7.66 -3.12 12.94
CA ALA A 122 7.25 -4.50 13.25
C ALA A 122 8.50 -5.35 13.54
N PRO A 123 8.37 -6.44 14.30
CA PRO A 123 9.44 -7.42 14.42
C PRO A 123 9.88 -7.93 13.05
N THR A 124 11.18 -8.21 12.89
CA THR A 124 11.67 -8.91 11.70
C THR A 124 11.20 -10.36 11.70
N SER A 125 11.13 -11.00 10.53
CA SER A 125 10.76 -12.42 10.39
C SER A 125 11.68 -13.37 11.18
N ARG A 126 12.93 -12.94 11.43
CA ARG A 126 13.93 -13.70 12.20
C ARG A 126 13.90 -13.40 13.70
N ASP A 127 13.02 -12.50 14.12
CA ASP A 127 12.94 -12.01 15.52
C ASP A 127 14.30 -11.52 16.07
N ASP A 128 15.12 -10.89 15.23
CA ASP A 128 16.44 -10.35 15.56
C ASP A 128 16.45 -8.81 15.68
N GLY A 129 15.30 -8.16 15.49
CA GLY A 129 15.16 -6.70 15.52
C GLY A 129 13.82 -6.21 15.01
N TRP A 130 13.79 -4.93 14.67
CA TRP A 130 12.62 -4.29 14.06
C TRP A 130 12.89 -3.89 12.62
N GLN A 131 11.92 -4.15 11.76
CA GLN A 131 11.78 -3.50 10.48
C GLN A 131 11.06 -2.17 10.70
N VAL A 132 11.73 -1.07 10.51
CA VAL A 132 11.20 0.28 10.74
C VAL A 132 10.93 0.96 9.41
N THR A 133 9.74 1.52 9.27
CA THR A 133 9.34 2.38 8.15
C THR A 133 9.09 3.78 8.65
N ALA A 134 9.68 4.77 8.02
CA ALA A 134 9.49 6.17 8.35
C ALA A 134 9.08 6.98 7.11
N ALA A 135 8.24 7.97 7.32
CA ALA A 135 7.83 8.95 6.31
C ALA A 135 7.79 10.35 6.92
N GLN A 136 7.88 11.38 6.08
CA GLN A 136 7.68 12.74 6.57
C GLN A 136 6.26 12.94 7.09
N ARG A 137 6.12 13.45 8.30
CA ARG A 137 4.81 13.67 8.93
C ARG A 137 3.95 14.65 8.15
N LEU A 138 4.55 15.61 7.49
CA LEU A 138 3.84 16.57 6.64
C LEU A 138 3.12 15.84 5.49
N ASP A 139 3.76 14.89 4.84
CA ASP A 139 3.18 14.12 3.74
C ASP A 139 2.00 13.26 4.23
N ILE A 140 2.15 12.60 5.36
CA ILE A 140 1.07 11.83 5.99
C ILE A 140 -0.11 12.74 6.35
N ASN A 141 0.16 13.96 6.84
CA ASN A 141 -0.87 14.92 7.22
C ASN A 141 -1.67 15.44 6.00
N VAL A 142 -1.08 15.49 4.81
CA VAL A 142 -1.80 15.82 3.56
C VAL A 142 -2.91 14.78 3.30
N LEU A 143 -2.59 13.49 3.41
CA LEU A 143 -3.58 12.42 3.23
C LEU A 143 -4.63 12.40 4.34
N ARG A 144 -4.22 12.66 5.59
CA ARG A 144 -5.15 12.80 6.71
C ARG A 144 -6.10 13.99 6.53
N ALA A 145 -5.61 15.12 6.03
CA ALA A 145 -6.42 16.29 5.74
C ALA A 145 -7.44 16.01 4.63
N LEU A 146 -7.03 15.32 3.55
CA LEU A 146 -7.93 14.85 2.49
C LEU A 146 -9.02 13.94 3.06
N ALA A 147 -8.63 12.96 3.86
CA ALA A 147 -9.55 12.02 4.47
C ALA A 147 -10.55 12.72 5.43
N GLY A 148 -10.06 13.66 6.24
CA GLY A 148 -10.89 14.48 7.14
C GLY A 148 -11.91 15.32 6.37
N ARG A 149 -11.48 15.98 5.29
CA ARG A 149 -12.36 16.76 4.41
C ARG A 149 -13.49 15.90 3.81
N LEU A 150 -13.17 14.69 3.41
CA LEU A 150 -14.13 13.73 2.84
C LEU A 150 -14.88 12.94 3.92
N ARG A 151 -14.61 13.13 5.19
CA ARG A 151 -15.16 12.35 6.31
C ARG A 151 -15.01 10.85 6.06
N LEU A 152 -13.84 10.41 5.64
CA LEU A 152 -13.52 8.99 5.46
C LEU A 152 -13.13 8.37 6.81
N ARG A 153 -13.52 7.13 7.02
CA ARG A 153 -13.05 6.33 8.14
C ARG A 153 -11.76 5.63 7.71
N VAL A 154 -10.62 6.28 7.94
CA VAL A 154 -9.31 5.75 7.59
C VAL A 154 -8.95 4.61 8.54
N ALA A 155 -8.68 3.44 7.98
CA ALA A 155 -8.14 2.29 8.70
C ALA A 155 -6.61 2.38 8.78
N ALA A 156 -5.96 2.68 7.64
CA ALA A 156 -4.52 2.77 7.55
C ALA A 156 -4.07 3.69 6.40
N ILE A 157 -2.85 4.21 6.52
CA ILE A 157 -2.09 4.80 5.42
C ILE A 157 -0.87 3.90 5.26
N VAL A 158 -0.75 3.23 4.11
CA VAL A 158 0.16 2.11 3.91
C VAL A 158 1.03 2.38 2.69
N PRO A 159 2.34 2.10 2.73
CA PRO A 159 3.17 2.18 1.55
C PRO A 159 2.60 1.33 0.39
N ASP A 160 2.51 1.92 -0.80
CA ASP A 160 1.89 1.28 -1.97
C ASP A 160 2.55 -0.05 -2.32
N ALA A 161 3.89 -0.12 -2.31
CA ALA A 161 4.62 -1.35 -2.57
C ALA A 161 4.27 -2.46 -1.57
N SER A 162 4.06 -2.13 -0.29
CA SER A 162 3.73 -3.14 0.73
C SER A 162 2.35 -3.77 0.52
N ALA A 163 1.43 -3.08 -0.17
CA ALA A 163 0.11 -3.60 -0.50
C ALA A 163 0.17 -4.84 -1.41
N LEU A 164 1.25 -4.98 -2.21
CA LEU A 164 1.49 -6.18 -3.03
C LEU A 164 1.70 -7.44 -2.18
N GLY A 165 2.13 -7.29 -0.93
CA GLY A 165 2.30 -8.39 0.02
C GLY A 165 1.04 -9.22 0.24
N ALA A 166 -0.15 -8.63 0.06
CA ALA A 166 -1.43 -9.32 0.14
C ALA A 166 -1.58 -10.46 -0.89
N PHE A 167 -0.82 -10.43 -1.97
CA PHE A 167 -0.88 -11.43 -3.04
C PHE A 167 0.25 -12.45 -2.99
N VAL A 168 1.26 -12.24 -2.15
CA VAL A 168 2.39 -13.18 -2.01
C VAL A 168 1.93 -14.61 -1.68
N PRO A 169 0.90 -14.83 -0.83
CA PRO A 169 0.38 -16.18 -0.58
C PRO A 169 -0.23 -16.88 -1.81
N LEU A 170 -0.52 -16.15 -2.88
CA LEU A 170 -1.04 -16.73 -4.14
C LEU A 170 0.06 -17.21 -5.08
N LEU A 171 1.31 -16.88 -4.77
CA LEU A 171 2.43 -17.27 -5.61
C LEU A 171 2.66 -18.76 -5.54
N ASN A 172 3.08 -19.33 -6.67
CA ASN A 172 3.56 -20.69 -6.71
C ASN A 172 4.93 -20.79 -5.99
N PRO A 173 5.38 -22.01 -5.59
CA PRO A 173 6.66 -22.19 -4.90
C PRO A 173 7.89 -21.72 -5.68
N GLN A 174 7.77 -21.54 -6.99
CA GLN A 174 8.87 -21.08 -7.87
C GLN A 174 9.01 -19.56 -7.87
N SER A 175 8.03 -18.83 -7.41
CA SER A 175 8.01 -17.37 -7.36
C SER A 175 7.97 -16.89 -5.92
N GLN A 176 8.85 -15.97 -5.56
CA GLN A 176 9.01 -15.51 -4.17
C GLN A 176 8.57 -14.06 -3.97
N GLY A 177 8.19 -13.38 -5.05
CA GLY A 177 7.74 -12.00 -4.98
C GLY A 177 6.92 -11.56 -6.18
N LEU A 178 6.35 -10.38 -6.02
CA LEU A 178 5.54 -9.69 -7.01
C LEU A 178 6.13 -8.34 -7.35
N ALA A 179 5.96 -7.94 -8.59
CA ALA A 179 6.23 -6.60 -9.06
C ALA A 179 4.98 -5.99 -9.73
N TRP A 180 4.84 -4.70 -9.59
CA TRP A 180 3.88 -3.86 -10.30
C TRP A 180 4.61 -2.65 -10.85
N ARG A 181 4.18 -2.17 -12.01
CA ARG A 181 4.88 -1.08 -12.70
C ARG A 181 3.91 0.04 -13.04
N ASP A 182 4.31 1.29 -12.75
CA ASP A 182 3.74 2.49 -13.37
C ASP A 182 4.69 3.04 -14.45
N GLU A 183 4.44 4.27 -14.89
CA GLU A 183 5.28 4.95 -15.89
C GLU A 183 6.71 5.22 -15.40
N ASN A 184 6.90 5.41 -14.11
CA ASN A 184 8.14 5.91 -13.51
C ASN A 184 8.83 4.92 -12.57
N HIS A 185 8.06 4.00 -11.96
CA HIS A 185 8.56 3.14 -10.89
C HIS A 185 8.12 1.69 -11.05
N TRP A 186 8.99 0.81 -10.59
CA TRP A 186 8.67 -0.54 -10.20
C TRP A 186 8.39 -0.57 -8.70
N LEU A 187 7.25 -1.08 -8.31
CA LEU A 187 6.93 -1.45 -6.94
C LEU A 187 7.04 -2.97 -6.84
N TRP A 188 7.62 -3.46 -5.75
CA TRP A 188 7.77 -4.90 -5.55
C TRP A 188 7.53 -5.28 -4.09
N ALA A 189 7.10 -6.51 -3.85
CA ALA A 189 6.98 -7.11 -2.53
C ALA A 189 7.31 -8.60 -2.58
N THR A 190 7.94 -9.05 -1.50
CA THR A 190 8.18 -10.45 -1.14
C THR A 190 7.49 -10.74 0.20
N GLN A 191 7.66 -11.94 0.72
CA GLN A 191 7.18 -12.27 2.06
C GLN A 191 7.88 -11.45 3.16
N GLU A 192 9.14 -11.07 2.95
CA GLU A 192 9.96 -10.42 3.99
C GLU A 192 10.20 -8.93 3.78
N ALA A 193 10.06 -8.45 2.55
CA ALA A 193 10.46 -7.10 2.18
C ALA A 193 9.59 -6.54 1.04
N TRP A 194 9.58 -5.24 0.93
CA TRP A 194 8.98 -4.49 -0.17
C TRP A 194 9.81 -3.26 -0.49
N GLY A 195 9.64 -2.72 -1.68
CA GLY A 195 10.37 -1.51 -2.07
C GLY A 195 9.93 -0.97 -3.41
N CYS A 196 10.64 0.07 -3.85
CA CYS A 196 10.48 0.66 -5.16
C CYS A 196 11.84 0.99 -5.78
N VAL A 197 11.89 0.95 -7.11
CA VAL A 197 13.03 1.43 -7.91
C VAL A 197 12.50 2.20 -9.10
N THR A 198 13.30 3.13 -9.64
CA THR A 198 12.87 3.89 -10.82
C THR A 198 12.96 3.05 -12.08
N CYS A 199 12.08 3.31 -13.06
CA CYS A 199 12.16 2.70 -14.39
C CYS A 199 13.41 3.14 -15.15
N ASP A 200 14.13 4.16 -14.69
CA ASP A 200 15.42 4.56 -15.25
C ASP A 200 16.56 3.66 -14.79
N GLU A 201 16.53 3.22 -13.56
CA GLU A 201 17.51 2.29 -12.99
C GLU A 201 17.29 0.85 -13.45
N VAL A 202 16.03 0.43 -13.56
CA VAL A 202 15.64 -0.94 -13.90
C VAL A 202 14.66 -0.91 -15.07
N LYS A 203 15.07 -1.48 -16.21
CA LYS A 203 14.30 -1.41 -17.45
C LYS A 203 13.34 -2.60 -17.65
N SER A 204 13.56 -3.73 -16.97
CA SER A 204 12.76 -4.95 -17.14
C SER A 204 12.52 -5.70 -15.83
N LEU A 205 11.49 -6.55 -15.82
CA LEU A 205 11.20 -7.45 -14.71
C LEU A 205 12.38 -8.39 -14.40
N SER A 206 13.05 -8.90 -15.44
CA SER A 206 14.21 -9.79 -15.31
C SER A 206 15.35 -9.09 -14.60
N GLN A 207 15.65 -7.84 -14.98
CA GLN A 207 16.68 -7.03 -14.31
C GLN A 207 16.32 -6.75 -12.85
N LEU A 208 15.05 -6.50 -12.54
CA LEU A 208 14.57 -6.33 -11.15
C LEU A 208 14.76 -7.62 -10.34
N ALA A 209 14.40 -8.76 -10.94
CA ALA A 209 14.56 -10.06 -10.30
C ALA A 209 16.03 -10.40 -10.01
N GLU A 210 16.94 -10.09 -10.95
CA GLU A 210 18.38 -10.24 -10.76
C GLU A 210 18.91 -9.34 -9.64
N GLN A 211 18.52 -8.06 -9.62
CA GLN A 211 18.95 -7.12 -8.59
C GLN A 211 18.51 -7.53 -7.18
N LEU A 212 17.30 -8.06 -7.08
CA LEU A 212 16.74 -8.54 -5.80
C LEU A 212 17.17 -9.96 -5.45
N GLN A 213 17.75 -10.70 -6.39
CA GLN A 213 18.04 -12.14 -6.29
C GLN A 213 16.82 -12.98 -5.92
N VAL A 214 15.65 -12.59 -6.44
CA VAL A 214 14.35 -13.20 -6.13
C VAL A 214 13.55 -13.36 -7.41
N PRO A 215 13.03 -14.56 -7.70
CA PRO A 215 12.12 -14.78 -8.84
C PRO A 215 10.81 -14.02 -8.62
N LEU A 216 10.51 -13.10 -9.53
CA LEU A 216 9.36 -12.20 -9.47
C LEU A 216 8.31 -12.58 -10.51
N ARG A 217 7.03 -12.32 -10.18
CA ARG A 217 5.92 -12.27 -11.13
C ARG A 217 5.43 -10.84 -11.30
N LEU A 218 4.93 -10.53 -12.48
CA LEU A 218 4.32 -9.25 -12.77
C LEU A 218 2.83 -9.28 -12.42
N CYS A 219 2.33 -8.28 -11.70
CA CYS A 219 0.90 -8.01 -11.63
C CYS A 219 0.46 -7.46 -13.00
N ALA A 220 -0.19 -8.28 -13.79
CA ALA A 220 -0.72 -7.90 -15.09
C ALA A 220 -2.04 -8.64 -15.31
N ASP A 221 -2.85 -8.12 -16.24
CA ASP A 221 -4.04 -8.84 -16.67
C ASP A 221 -3.66 -10.21 -17.23
N ALA A 222 -4.59 -11.16 -17.14
CA ALA A 222 -4.42 -12.53 -17.60
C ALA A 222 -4.14 -12.57 -19.12
N GLY A 223 -2.92 -12.27 -19.49
CA GLY A 223 -2.34 -12.43 -20.81
C GLY A 223 -1.40 -13.63 -20.82
N ASP A 224 -1.02 -14.08 -22.01
CA ASP A 224 -0.32 -15.34 -22.31
C ASP A 224 1.08 -15.55 -21.68
N GLU A 225 1.55 -14.68 -20.79
CA GLU A 225 2.86 -14.85 -20.19
C GLU A 225 2.77 -15.60 -18.87
N ALA A 226 3.46 -16.73 -18.76
CA ALA A 226 3.58 -17.52 -17.52
C ALA A 226 4.17 -16.74 -16.33
N SER A 227 4.75 -15.57 -16.60
CA SER A 227 5.29 -14.64 -15.61
C SER A 227 4.23 -13.72 -14.98
N ASN A 228 3.01 -13.69 -15.49
CA ASN A 228 1.95 -12.79 -15.03
C ASN A 228 1.11 -13.40 -13.91
N LEU A 229 0.68 -12.58 -12.98
CA LEU A 229 -0.29 -12.94 -11.93
C LEU A 229 -1.52 -12.04 -12.04
N ASP A 230 -2.67 -12.66 -12.31
CA ASP A 230 -3.97 -11.99 -12.18
C ASP A 230 -4.30 -11.82 -10.69
N VAL A 231 -4.17 -10.60 -10.17
CA VAL A 231 -4.44 -10.28 -8.74
C VAL A 231 -5.92 -10.44 -8.37
N TRP A 232 -6.82 -10.43 -9.35
CA TRP A 232 -8.25 -10.60 -9.12
C TRP A 232 -8.66 -12.04 -8.77
N GLN A 233 -7.74 -12.99 -8.84
CA GLN A 233 -7.98 -14.38 -8.40
C GLN A 233 -8.40 -14.49 -6.94
N VAL A 234 -8.03 -13.53 -6.10
CA VAL A 234 -8.44 -13.47 -4.68
C VAL A 234 -9.94 -13.22 -4.50
N ILE A 235 -10.61 -12.74 -5.54
CA ILE A 235 -12.02 -12.38 -5.49
C ILE A 235 -12.88 -13.54 -5.98
N HIS A 236 -13.65 -14.13 -5.07
CA HIS A 236 -14.56 -15.23 -5.39
C HIS A 236 -15.84 -14.76 -6.09
N ARG A 237 -16.40 -13.66 -5.62
CA ARG A 237 -17.61 -13.09 -6.19
C ARG A 237 -17.31 -11.81 -6.95
N ARG A 238 -17.29 -11.91 -8.29
CA ARG A 238 -16.92 -10.83 -9.20
C ARG A 238 -18.18 -10.13 -9.75
N GLN A 239 -18.83 -9.34 -8.91
CA GLN A 239 -19.95 -8.49 -9.30
C GLN A 239 -19.75 -7.12 -8.64
N PRO A 240 -19.63 -6.04 -9.41
CA PRO A 240 -19.75 -5.84 -10.86
C PRO A 240 -18.65 -6.54 -11.69
N PRO A 241 -18.72 -6.51 -13.04
CA PRO A 241 -17.66 -7.03 -13.89
C PRO A 241 -16.35 -6.35 -13.58
N LEU A 242 -15.24 -7.07 -13.77
CA LEU A 242 -13.89 -6.53 -13.52
C LEU A 242 -13.56 -5.37 -14.49
N PRO A 243 -12.69 -4.43 -14.08
CA PRO A 243 -12.20 -3.38 -14.97
C PRO A 243 -11.37 -4.00 -16.11
N VAL A 244 -11.35 -3.33 -17.25
CA VAL A 244 -10.56 -3.75 -18.43
C VAL A 244 -9.05 -3.69 -18.13
N ASP A 245 -8.60 -2.64 -17.43
CA ASP A 245 -7.19 -2.45 -17.01
C ASP A 245 -7.05 -2.94 -15.55
N GLY A 246 -7.23 -4.22 -15.30
CA GLY A 246 -7.31 -4.79 -13.95
C GLY A 246 -6.04 -4.64 -13.13
N ASP A 247 -4.88 -4.68 -13.78
CA ASP A 247 -3.55 -4.50 -13.18
C ASP A 247 -3.37 -3.14 -12.48
N ARG A 248 -3.98 -2.08 -13.01
CA ARG A 248 -3.95 -0.73 -12.40
C ARG A 248 -4.57 -0.68 -11.02
N TYR A 249 -5.40 -1.65 -10.67
CA TYR A 249 -6.06 -1.74 -9.37
C TYR A 249 -5.32 -2.63 -8.37
N ALA A 250 -4.18 -3.23 -8.75
CA ALA A 250 -3.45 -4.16 -7.88
C ALA A 250 -3.16 -3.57 -6.50
N ILE A 251 -2.64 -2.36 -6.44
CA ILE A 251 -2.35 -1.67 -5.17
C ILE A 251 -3.65 -1.41 -4.38
N ALA A 252 -4.68 -0.87 -5.02
CA ALA A 252 -5.96 -0.60 -4.37
C ALA A 252 -6.62 -1.89 -3.87
N LEU A 253 -6.53 -2.97 -4.64
CA LEU A 253 -7.04 -4.28 -4.25
C LEU A 253 -6.27 -4.84 -3.04
N GLY A 254 -4.94 -4.81 -3.07
CA GLY A 254 -4.09 -5.24 -1.95
C GLY A 254 -4.40 -4.47 -0.66
N LEU A 255 -4.59 -3.15 -0.75
CA LEU A 255 -5.00 -2.31 0.39
C LEU A 255 -6.37 -2.68 0.93
N ALA A 256 -7.33 -3.02 0.07
CA ALA A 256 -8.68 -3.42 0.48
C ALA A 256 -8.69 -4.79 1.16
N LEU A 257 -7.82 -5.71 0.73
CA LEU A 257 -7.62 -7.00 1.39
C LEU A 257 -7.05 -6.82 2.80
N GLY A 258 -6.15 -5.84 2.96
CA GLY A 258 -5.39 -5.60 4.16
C GLY A 258 -4.18 -6.56 4.26
N SER A 259 -3.06 -6.09 4.78
CA SER A 259 -1.96 -6.96 5.14
C SER A 259 -2.26 -7.58 6.51
N GLU A 260 -2.07 -8.89 6.67
CA GLU A 260 -2.21 -9.59 7.97
C GLU A 260 -1.28 -9.02 9.05
N HIS A 261 -0.26 -8.25 8.65
CA HIS A 261 0.73 -7.63 9.54
C HIS A 261 0.22 -6.39 10.31
N HIS A 262 -0.96 -5.84 9.96
CA HIS A 262 -1.47 -4.61 10.62
C HIS A 262 -2.42 -4.88 11.79
N ASP A 263 -2.89 -6.10 11.98
CA ASP A 263 -3.77 -6.44 13.11
C ASP A 263 -3.02 -6.72 14.44
N ALA A 264 -1.68 -6.76 14.42
CA ALA A 264 -0.86 -7.05 15.59
C ALA A 264 -0.55 -5.83 16.48
N CYS A 265 -0.88 -4.62 16.06
CA CYS A 265 -0.67 -3.37 16.81
C CYS A 265 -1.99 -2.64 17.11
N ARG A 266 -2.88 -3.29 17.84
CA ARG A 266 -3.99 -2.63 18.56
C ARG A 266 -3.86 -2.79 20.05
#